data_3b1ed45836cc6db5cc5b76069c6fcc1a
#
_entry.id   3b1ed45836cc6db5cc5b76069c6fcc1a
#
_cell.length_a   1.000
_cell.length_b   1.000
_cell.length_c   1.000
_cell.angle_alpha   90.00
_cell.angle_beta   90.00
_cell.angle_gamma   90.00
#
_symmetry.space_group_name_H-M   'P 1'
#
loop_
_entity.id
_entity.type
_entity.pdbx_description
1 polymer ?
#
loop_
_entity_poly.entity_id
_entity_poly.type
_entity_poly.pdbx_seq_one_letter_code
_entity_poly.pdbx_strand_id
1 'polypeptide(L)'
;MQDHQNQGAGTPLPPETNQTAGAGMRSNKARKAFSARRAALMASFVALSYVVSLLDFPIFPAAPFLKLDFGNVFILLISFLLGPVEGVIVCILKELLRTIGSSSAGVGELANICATSAYILLPSVVYKFRKGLKTVVPCLIAACFLGTGAALITNRFLTFPLYMGDSAAAVFAETFWIIVAFNLIKTAAVSILTLLLYKRLSNFLKGKKI
;
A
#
# COMPACT_ATOMS: atom_id res chain seq x y z
N MET A 1 1.64 39.07 80.75
CA MET A 1 2.57 39.64 79.84
C MET A 1 3.54 38.57 79.37
N GLN A 2 3.22 37.79 78.48
CA GLN A 2 4.14 36.81 77.88
C GLN A 2 3.73 36.60 76.40
N ASP A 3 4.63 37.00 75.54
CA ASP A 3 4.57 36.80 74.07
C ASP A 3 4.78 35.33 73.78
N HIS A 4 3.85 34.70 73.11
CA HIS A 4 4.07 33.42 72.46
C HIS A 4 4.31 33.63 70.99
N GLN A 5 5.60 33.57 70.61
CA GLN A 5 6.04 33.40 69.18
C GLN A 5 5.67 32.01 68.74
N ASN A 6 4.78 31.92 67.74
CA ASN A 6 4.45 30.69 67.05
C ASN A 6 5.31 30.60 65.78
N GLN A 7 6.38 29.77 65.84
CA GLN A 7 7.22 29.45 64.70
C GLN A 7 6.50 28.39 63.85
N GLY A 8 5.96 28.83 62.72
CA GLY A 8 5.44 27.92 61.68
C GLY A 8 6.58 27.15 61.00
N ALA A 9 6.70 25.88 61.31
CA ALA A 9 7.57 24.96 60.60
C ALA A 9 7.02 24.71 59.19
N GLY A 10 7.65 25.28 58.21
CA GLY A 10 7.38 25.00 56.80
C GLY A 10 7.79 23.55 56.44
N THR A 11 6.81 22.75 56.11
CA THR A 11 7.01 21.40 55.61
C THR A 11 7.69 21.48 54.23
N PRO A 12 8.82 20.81 53.96
CA PRO A 12 9.43 20.77 52.65
C PRO A 12 8.52 20.02 51.68
N LEU A 13 8.13 20.68 50.59
CA LEU A 13 7.46 20.02 49.46
C LEU A 13 8.37 18.94 48.90
N PRO A 14 7.85 17.74 48.58
CA PRO A 14 8.64 16.68 47.95
C PRO A 14 9.08 17.11 46.56
N PRO A 15 10.26 16.67 46.09
CA PRO A 15 10.79 17.06 44.77
C PRO A 15 9.97 16.41 43.64
N GLU A 16 9.01 17.15 43.11
CA GLU A 16 8.39 16.83 41.85
C GLU A 16 9.38 17.20 40.75
N THR A 17 10.19 16.27 40.22
CA THR A 17 10.81 16.55 38.89
C THR A 17 11.67 15.41 38.32
N ASN A 18 11.32 14.12 38.42
CA ASN A 18 12.05 13.13 37.63
C ASN A 18 11.19 12.05 36.93
N GLN A 19 9.91 11.96 37.25
CA GLN A 19 9.05 10.90 36.69
C GLN A 19 8.47 11.31 35.30
N THR A 20 8.21 12.58 35.07
CA THR A 20 7.64 13.08 33.81
C THR A 20 8.65 13.10 32.66
N ALA A 21 9.93 13.42 32.93
CA ALA A 21 10.99 13.40 31.92
C ALA A 21 11.32 11.97 31.44
N GLY A 22 11.34 11.01 32.35
CA GLY A 22 11.57 9.60 32.02
C GLY A 22 10.43 8.96 31.23
N ALA A 23 9.18 9.31 31.51
CA ALA A 23 8.01 8.84 30.76
C ALA A 23 7.98 9.39 29.32
N GLY A 24 8.31 10.68 29.13
CA GLY A 24 8.41 11.30 27.81
C GLY A 24 9.52 10.70 26.96
N MET A 25 10.69 10.43 27.52
CA MET A 25 11.81 9.79 26.83
C MET A 25 11.49 8.34 26.42
N ARG A 26 10.86 7.55 27.29
CA ARG A 26 10.42 6.17 26.99
C ARG A 26 9.36 6.15 25.88
N SER A 27 8.39 7.06 25.94
CA SER A 27 7.36 7.22 24.90
C SER A 27 7.98 7.56 23.53
N ASN A 28 8.92 8.52 23.47
CA ASN A 28 9.60 8.91 22.22
C ASN A 28 10.46 7.76 21.65
N LYS A 29 11.16 7.00 22.49
CA LYS A 29 11.96 5.85 22.06
C LYS A 29 11.07 4.72 21.53
N ALA A 30 9.95 4.44 22.16
CA ALA A 30 8.98 3.45 21.71
C ALA A 30 8.31 3.86 20.37
N ARG A 31 7.94 5.14 20.21
CA ARG A 31 7.39 5.68 18.95
C ARG A 31 8.41 5.61 17.82
N LYS A 32 9.67 5.94 18.06
CA LYS A 32 10.76 5.83 17.05
C LYS A 32 11.01 4.37 16.65
N ALA A 33 11.05 3.44 17.61
CA ALA A 33 11.22 2.02 17.32
C ALA A 33 10.04 1.43 16.54
N PHE A 34 8.81 1.83 16.83
CA PHE A 34 7.61 1.43 16.09
C PHE A 34 7.64 1.97 14.64
N SER A 35 8.04 3.24 14.46
CA SER A 35 8.21 3.86 13.15
C SER A 35 9.28 3.16 12.31
N ALA A 36 10.43 2.84 12.89
CA ALA A 36 11.52 2.14 12.20
C ALA A 36 11.10 0.72 11.76
N ARG A 37 10.36 -0.01 12.59
CA ARG A 37 9.84 -1.32 12.24
C ARG A 37 8.84 -1.26 11.07
N ARG A 38 7.95 -0.27 11.05
CA ARG A 38 7.02 -0.05 9.92
C ARG A 38 7.79 0.26 8.64
N ALA A 39 8.78 1.14 8.70
CA ALA A 39 9.63 1.47 7.57
C ALA A 39 10.39 0.26 7.03
N ALA A 40 10.96 -0.58 7.90
CA ALA A 40 11.65 -1.80 7.52
C ALA A 40 10.71 -2.81 6.84
N LEU A 41 9.47 -2.97 7.34
CA LEU A 41 8.46 -3.80 6.70
C LEU A 41 8.09 -3.27 5.31
N MET A 42 7.83 -1.97 5.19
CA MET A 42 7.53 -1.37 3.89
C MET A 42 8.67 -1.56 2.90
N ALA A 43 9.92 -1.32 3.30
CA ALA A 43 11.11 -1.54 2.47
C ALA A 43 11.23 -3.00 2.01
N SER A 44 10.99 -3.97 2.89
CA SER A 44 10.98 -5.39 2.55
C SER A 44 9.90 -5.73 1.52
N PHE A 45 8.71 -5.16 1.66
CA PHE A 45 7.61 -5.37 0.71
C PHE A 45 7.84 -4.66 -0.62
N VAL A 46 8.50 -3.49 -0.64
CA VAL A 46 8.96 -2.85 -1.88
C VAL A 46 9.93 -3.77 -2.61
N ALA A 47 10.93 -4.30 -1.92
CA ALA A 47 11.92 -5.20 -2.51
C ALA A 47 11.28 -6.49 -3.05
N LEU A 48 10.41 -7.16 -2.27
CA LEU A 48 9.69 -8.37 -2.70
C LEU A 48 8.79 -8.09 -3.91
N SER A 49 8.02 -6.98 -3.85
CA SER A 49 7.14 -6.57 -4.94
C SER A 49 7.93 -6.27 -6.21
N TYR A 50 9.08 -5.58 -6.09
CA TYR A 50 9.97 -5.28 -7.21
C TYR A 50 10.55 -6.56 -7.83
N VAL A 51 11.16 -7.45 -7.03
CA VAL A 51 11.76 -8.69 -7.53
C VAL A 51 10.74 -9.56 -8.25
N VAL A 52 9.54 -9.73 -7.67
CA VAL A 52 8.48 -10.52 -8.32
C VAL A 52 7.95 -9.83 -9.58
N SER A 53 7.94 -8.50 -9.62
CA SER A 53 7.52 -7.75 -10.80
C SER A 53 8.49 -7.84 -11.98
N LEU A 54 9.73 -8.30 -11.77
CA LEU A 54 10.66 -8.60 -12.88
C LEU A 54 10.23 -9.83 -13.69
N LEU A 55 9.36 -10.68 -13.13
CA LEU A 55 8.75 -11.82 -13.81
C LEU A 55 7.44 -11.40 -14.51
N ASP A 56 7.48 -10.31 -15.24
CA ASP A 56 6.33 -9.84 -16.00
C ASP A 56 6.30 -10.45 -17.42
N PHE A 57 5.09 -10.71 -17.92
CA PHE A 57 4.92 -11.21 -19.29
C PHE A 57 3.62 -10.70 -19.90
N PRO A 58 3.60 -10.46 -21.23
CA PRO A 58 2.39 -10.08 -21.93
C PRO A 58 1.46 -11.29 -22.08
N ILE A 59 0.17 -11.10 -21.76
CA ILE A 59 -0.85 -12.16 -21.95
C ILE A 59 -1.47 -12.06 -23.35
N PHE A 60 -1.60 -10.84 -23.87
CA PHE A 60 -2.23 -10.58 -25.14
C PHE A 60 -1.19 -10.18 -26.21
N PRO A 61 -0.96 -11.02 -27.23
CA PRO A 61 -0.03 -10.68 -28.32
C PRO A 61 -0.40 -9.37 -29.05
N ALA A 62 -1.70 -9.07 -29.15
CA ALA A 62 -2.19 -7.84 -29.78
C ALA A 62 -1.90 -6.55 -28.94
N ALA A 63 -1.52 -6.70 -27.68
CA ALA A 63 -1.18 -5.58 -26.81
C ALA A 63 0.02 -5.93 -25.91
N PRO A 64 1.23 -6.05 -26.47
CA PRO A 64 2.42 -6.52 -25.75
C PRO A 64 2.90 -5.57 -24.65
N PHE A 65 2.40 -4.34 -24.64
CA PHE A 65 2.64 -3.37 -23.57
C PHE A 65 1.85 -3.68 -22.29
N LEU A 66 0.81 -4.52 -22.35
CA LEU A 66 0.03 -4.98 -21.19
C LEU A 66 0.69 -6.21 -20.58
N LYS A 67 1.54 -5.99 -19.60
CA LYS A 67 2.28 -7.07 -18.92
C LYS A 67 1.65 -7.42 -17.59
N LEU A 68 1.43 -8.71 -17.37
CA LEU A 68 0.96 -9.24 -16.09
C LEU A 68 2.12 -9.23 -15.09
N ASP A 69 1.93 -8.54 -13.99
CA ASP A 69 2.88 -8.36 -12.91
C ASP A 69 2.25 -8.85 -11.59
N PHE A 70 2.89 -9.83 -10.96
CA PHE A 70 2.46 -10.38 -9.69
C PHE A 70 2.99 -9.62 -8.47
N GLY A 71 3.85 -8.62 -8.64
CA GLY A 71 4.34 -7.77 -7.55
C GLY A 71 3.22 -7.06 -6.80
N ASN A 72 2.11 -6.75 -7.49
CA ASN A 72 0.94 -6.12 -6.90
C ASN A 72 0.27 -6.96 -5.77
N VAL A 73 0.52 -8.26 -5.70
CA VAL A 73 0.10 -9.14 -4.59
C VAL A 73 0.70 -8.66 -3.27
N PHE A 74 1.99 -8.32 -3.27
CA PHE A 74 2.69 -7.83 -2.08
C PHE A 74 2.24 -6.42 -1.68
N ILE A 75 1.87 -5.58 -2.66
CA ILE A 75 1.29 -4.27 -2.41
C ILE A 75 -0.06 -4.40 -1.70
N LEU A 76 -0.93 -5.29 -2.16
CA LEU A 76 -2.22 -5.55 -1.52
C LEU A 76 -2.04 -6.19 -0.14
N LEU A 77 -1.08 -7.10 0.05
CA LEU A 77 -0.77 -7.69 1.34
C LEU A 77 -0.32 -6.65 2.37
N ILE A 78 0.63 -5.78 2.01
CA ILE A 78 1.11 -4.74 2.93
C ILE A 78 0.01 -3.73 3.25
N SER A 79 -0.89 -3.43 2.30
CA SER A 79 -2.02 -2.56 2.52
C SER A 79 -3.02 -3.13 3.52
N PHE A 80 -3.18 -4.46 3.60
CA PHE A 80 -3.94 -5.13 4.65
C PHE A 80 -3.23 -5.16 6.00
N LEU A 81 -1.89 -5.22 6.00
CA LEU A 81 -1.09 -5.30 7.24
C LEU A 81 -0.94 -3.94 7.92
N LEU A 82 -0.61 -2.90 7.18
CA LEU A 82 -0.28 -1.58 7.70
C LEU A 82 -1.37 -0.53 7.42
N GLY A 83 -2.06 -0.65 6.31
CA GLY A 83 -3.14 0.26 5.90
C GLY A 83 -3.04 0.71 4.45
N PRO A 84 -4.09 1.41 3.95
CA PRO A 84 -4.17 1.81 2.54
C PRO A 84 -3.08 2.81 2.13
N VAL A 85 -2.71 3.73 3.02
CA VAL A 85 -1.68 4.74 2.72
C VAL A 85 -0.32 4.10 2.51
N GLU A 86 0.05 3.16 3.39
CA GLU A 86 1.30 2.41 3.29
C GLU A 86 1.33 1.54 2.03
N GLY A 87 0.20 0.96 1.65
CA GLY A 87 0.07 0.24 0.39
C GLY A 87 0.33 1.11 -0.83
N VAL A 88 -0.22 2.32 -0.87
CA VAL A 88 0.02 3.29 -1.96
C VAL A 88 1.48 3.74 -1.99
N ILE A 89 2.10 4.01 -0.82
CA ILE A 89 3.52 4.38 -0.75
C ILE A 89 4.40 3.24 -1.31
N VAL A 90 4.15 2.00 -0.91
CA VAL A 90 4.89 0.83 -1.42
C VAL A 90 4.68 0.67 -2.93
N CYS A 91 3.47 0.91 -3.44
CA CYS A 91 3.18 0.91 -4.88
C CYS A 91 4.04 1.94 -5.62
N ILE A 92 4.04 3.19 -5.16
CA ILE A 92 4.82 4.27 -5.77
C ILE A 92 6.32 3.94 -5.76
N LEU A 93 6.86 3.53 -4.62
CA LEU A 93 8.29 3.20 -4.49
C LEU A 93 8.69 2.03 -5.41
N LYS A 94 7.87 0.98 -5.49
CA LYS A 94 8.09 -0.16 -6.38
C LYS A 94 8.10 0.26 -7.84
N GLU A 95 7.13 1.06 -8.27
CA GLU A 95 7.05 1.52 -9.67
C GLU A 95 8.19 2.49 -10.02
N LEU A 96 8.61 3.34 -9.09
CA LEU A 96 9.80 4.18 -9.27
C LEU A 96 11.06 3.34 -9.51
N LEU A 97 11.25 2.24 -8.76
CA LEU A 97 12.35 1.31 -8.99
C LEU A 97 12.25 0.64 -10.38
N ARG A 98 11.04 0.28 -10.80
CA ARG A 98 10.82 -0.31 -12.13
C ARG A 98 11.16 0.63 -13.27
N THR A 99 10.95 1.93 -13.11
CA THR A 99 11.27 2.93 -14.13
C THR A 99 12.74 2.87 -14.57
N ILE A 100 13.66 2.47 -13.69
CA ILE A 100 15.11 2.39 -13.98
C ILE A 100 15.42 1.37 -15.10
N GLY A 101 14.66 0.28 -15.18
CA GLY A 101 14.85 -0.78 -16.22
C GLY A 101 13.73 -0.87 -17.24
N SER A 102 12.84 0.12 -17.28
CA SER A 102 11.63 0.09 -18.09
C SER A 102 11.85 0.55 -19.52
N SER A 103 11.28 -0.18 -20.47
CA SER A 103 11.19 0.24 -21.87
C SER A 103 10.09 1.27 -22.11
N SER A 104 9.26 1.56 -21.10
CA SER A 104 8.11 2.45 -21.18
C SER A 104 8.40 3.90 -20.77
N ALA A 105 9.65 4.25 -20.51
CA ALA A 105 10.07 5.57 -20.04
C ALA A 105 9.21 6.11 -18.84
N GLY A 106 8.68 5.21 -18.01
CA GLY A 106 7.90 5.55 -16.82
C GLY A 106 6.39 5.69 -17.04
N VAL A 107 5.92 5.74 -18.28
CA VAL A 107 4.48 5.97 -18.58
C VAL A 107 3.63 4.76 -18.18
N GLY A 108 4.11 3.55 -18.43
CA GLY A 108 3.45 2.30 -18.02
C GLY A 108 3.41 2.15 -16.50
N GLU A 109 4.49 2.53 -15.83
CA GLU A 109 4.61 2.52 -14.37
C GLU A 109 3.65 3.52 -13.73
N LEU A 110 3.51 4.72 -14.32
CA LEU A 110 2.54 5.72 -13.87
C LEU A 110 1.10 5.21 -14.00
N ALA A 111 0.76 4.56 -15.12
CA ALA A 111 -0.53 3.91 -15.31
C ALA A 111 -0.79 2.83 -14.27
N ASN A 112 0.25 2.03 -13.95
CA ASN A 112 0.14 0.99 -12.94
C ASN A 112 -0.03 1.56 -11.52
N ILE A 113 0.62 2.68 -11.17
CA ILE A 113 0.40 3.39 -9.90
C ILE A 113 -1.08 3.79 -9.78
N CYS A 114 -1.65 4.43 -10.79
CA CYS A 114 -3.03 4.90 -10.75
C CYS A 114 -4.02 3.73 -10.62
N ALA A 115 -3.89 2.71 -11.48
CA ALA A 115 -4.78 1.55 -11.48
C ALA A 115 -4.66 0.72 -10.19
N THR A 116 -3.43 0.45 -9.74
CA THR A 116 -3.18 -0.33 -8.51
C THR A 116 -3.63 0.42 -7.27
N SER A 117 -3.38 1.74 -7.18
CA SER A 117 -3.85 2.54 -6.04
C SER A 117 -5.38 2.52 -5.94
N ALA A 118 -6.10 2.73 -7.05
CA ALA A 118 -7.55 2.65 -7.08
C ALA A 118 -8.06 1.26 -6.67
N TYR A 119 -7.39 0.20 -7.13
CA TYR A 119 -7.74 -1.17 -6.81
C TYR A 119 -7.53 -1.49 -5.33
N ILE A 120 -6.41 -1.10 -4.71
CA ILE A 120 -6.11 -1.48 -3.32
C ILE A 120 -6.85 -0.64 -2.28
N LEU A 121 -7.25 0.59 -2.59
CA LEU A 121 -7.85 1.52 -1.62
C LEU A 121 -9.12 0.95 -0.99
N LEU A 122 -10.09 0.51 -1.80
CA LEU A 122 -11.36 0.02 -1.30
C LEU A 122 -11.22 -1.17 -0.35
N PRO A 123 -10.58 -2.30 -0.74
CA PRO A 123 -10.48 -3.46 0.13
C PRO A 123 -9.63 -3.18 1.38
N SER A 124 -8.61 -2.32 1.29
CA SER A 124 -7.74 -1.99 2.42
C SER A 124 -8.44 -1.11 3.45
N VAL A 125 -9.23 -0.11 3.00
CA VAL A 125 -10.04 0.72 3.89
C VAL A 125 -11.07 -0.13 4.62
N VAL A 126 -11.81 -0.97 3.89
CA VAL A 126 -12.82 -1.84 4.50
C VAL A 126 -12.17 -2.83 5.47
N TYR A 127 -11.03 -3.42 5.10
CA TYR A 127 -10.31 -4.35 5.97
C TYR A 127 -9.82 -3.70 7.27
N LYS A 128 -9.47 -2.43 7.24
CA LYS A 128 -9.08 -1.67 8.43
C LYS A 128 -10.19 -1.60 9.48
N PHE A 129 -11.46 -1.51 9.04
CA PHE A 129 -12.61 -1.42 9.93
C PHE A 129 -13.26 -2.78 10.22
N ARG A 130 -13.29 -3.69 9.24
CA ARG A 130 -13.92 -5.01 9.35
C ARG A 130 -12.99 -6.11 8.86
N LYS A 131 -12.27 -6.74 9.78
CA LYS A 131 -11.36 -7.85 9.50
C LYS A 131 -12.17 -9.13 9.28
N GLY A 132 -12.07 -9.72 8.08
CA GLY A 132 -12.71 -11.01 7.77
C GLY A 132 -12.84 -11.27 6.28
N LEU A 133 -12.66 -12.53 5.86
CA LEU A 133 -12.74 -12.92 4.45
C LEU A 133 -14.13 -12.66 3.86
N LYS A 134 -15.21 -12.87 4.63
CA LYS A 134 -16.59 -12.63 4.18
C LYS A 134 -16.84 -11.18 3.76
N THR A 135 -16.14 -10.22 4.36
CA THR A 135 -16.23 -8.81 4.03
C THR A 135 -15.24 -8.40 2.94
N VAL A 136 -14.04 -8.98 2.96
CA VAL A 136 -12.95 -8.63 2.03
C VAL A 136 -13.23 -9.12 0.62
N VAL A 137 -13.78 -10.35 0.45
CA VAL A 137 -14.03 -10.92 -0.87
C VAL A 137 -14.98 -10.06 -1.74
N PRO A 138 -16.16 -9.63 -1.27
CA PRO A 138 -16.99 -8.72 -2.05
C PRO A 138 -16.31 -7.39 -2.38
N CYS A 139 -15.49 -6.86 -1.45
CA CYS A 139 -14.74 -5.63 -1.69
C CYS A 139 -13.65 -5.82 -2.76
N LEU A 140 -13.00 -6.98 -2.83
CA LEU A 140 -12.04 -7.30 -3.88
C LEU A 140 -12.71 -7.39 -5.25
N ILE A 141 -13.91 -7.98 -5.32
CA ILE A 141 -14.69 -8.02 -6.56
C ILE A 141 -15.03 -6.60 -7.03
N ALA A 142 -15.54 -5.75 -6.15
CA ALA A 142 -15.79 -4.34 -6.47
C ALA A 142 -14.51 -3.59 -6.85
N ALA A 143 -13.40 -3.87 -6.18
CA ALA A 143 -12.10 -3.27 -6.46
C ALA A 143 -11.55 -3.67 -7.85
N CYS A 144 -11.84 -4.87 -8.35
CA CYS A 144 -11.48 -5.27 -9.72
C CYS A 144 -12.10 -4.32 -10.75
N PHE A 145 -13.36 -3.95 -10.57
CA PHE A 145 -14.02 -2.98 -11.46
C PHE A 145 -13.47 -1.57 -11.29
N LEU A 146 -13.21 -1.14 -10.04
CA LEU A 146 -12.62 0.18 -9.77
C LEU A 146 -11.22 0.30 -10.38
N GLY A 147 -10.37 -0.70 -10.19
CA GLY A 147 -9.02 -0.74 -10.76
C GLY A 147 -9.04 -0.76 -12.29
N THR A 148 -9.97 -1.54 -12.88
CA THR A 148 -10.16 -1.58 -14.33
C THR A 148 -10.65 -0.23 -14.87
N GLY A 149 -11.60 0.41 -14.20
CA GLY A 149 -12.07 1.75 -14.56
C GLY A 149 -10.95 2.80 -14.48
N ALA A 150 -10.18 2.79 -13.41
CA ALA A 150 -9.02 3.67 -13.26
C ALA A 150 -7.97 3.41 -14.37
N ALA A 151 -7.70 2.15 -14.71
CA ALA A 151 -6.81 1.80 -15.81
C ALA A 151 -7.31 2.31 -17.16
N LEU A 152 -8.61 2.20 -17.44
CA LEU A 152 -9.21 2.74 -18.66
C LEU A 152 -9.05 4.26 -18.75
N ILE A 153 -9.37 4.98 -17.68
CA ILE A 153 -9.21 6.43 -17.61
C ILE A 153 -7.74 6.82 -17.80
N THR A 154 -6.84 6.18 -17.10
CA THR A 154 -5.40 6.47 -17.20
C THR A 154 -4.87 6.16 -18.59
N ASN A 155 -5.26 5.04 -19.18
CA ASN A 155 -4.85 4.72 -20.55
C ASN A 155 -5.40 5.73 -21.55
N ARG A 156 -6.68 6.10 -21.46
CA ARG A 156 -7.33 7.03 -22.40
C ARG A 156 -6.74 8.43 -22.36
N PHE A 157 -6.49 8.96 -21.16
CA PHE A 157 -6.15 10.38 -20.98
C PHE A 157 -4.65 10.64 -20.70
N LEU A 158 -3.90 9.61 -20.32
CA LEU A 158 -2.50 9.77 -19.95
C LEU A 158 -1.58 8.88 -20.81
N THR A 159 -1.75 7.55 -20.73
CA THR A 159 -0.80 6.61 -21.33
C THR A 159 -0.78 6.69 -22.84
N PHE A 160 -1.93 6.54 -23.50
CA PHE A 160 -2.00 6.57 -24.97
C PHE A 160 -1.63 7.91 -25.58
N PRO A 161 -2.09 9.07 -25.04
CA PRO A 161 -1.64 10.37 -25.55
C PRO A 161 -0.13 10.58 -25.47
N LEU A 162 0.50 10.13 -24.37
CA LEU A 162 1.96 10.26 -24.20
C LEU A 162 2.76 9.35 -25.13
N TYR A 163 2.21 8.19 -25.53
CA TYR A 163 2.91 7.25 -26.41
C TYR A 163 2.62 7.44 -27.88
N MET A 164 1.39 7.80 -28.24
CA MET A 164 0.85 7.67 -29.60
C MET A 164 0.40 9.01 -30.20
N GLY A 165 0.44 10.09 -29.40
CA GLY A 165 0.05 11.41 -29.87
C GLY A 165 -1.34 11.42 -30.51
N ASP A 166 -1.42 11.86 -31.78
CA ASP A 166 -2.69 12.02 -32.51
C ASP A 166 -3.44 10.71 -32.77
N SER A 167 -2.73 9.56 -32.82
CA SER A 167 -3.36 8.24 -33.02
C SER A 167 -3.93 7.62 -31.76
N ALA A 168 -3.73 8.24 -30.58
CA ALA A 168 -4.12 7.71 -29.27
C ALA A 168 -5.59 7.30 -29.18
N ALA A 169 -6.50 8.10 -29.75
CA ALA A 169 -7.93 7.84 -29.68
C ALA A 169 -8.33 6.59 -30.49
N ALA A 170 -7.77 6.42 -31.66
CA ALA A 170 -8.06 5.29 -32.55
C ALA A 170 -7.53 3.98 -31.94
N VAL A 171 -6.25 3.97 -31.52
CA VAL A 171 -5.63 2.79 -30.90
C VAL A 171 -6.30 2.41 -29.57
N PHE A 172 -6.73 3.40 -28.77
CA PHE A 172 -7.49 3.11 -27.57
C PHE A 172 -8.84 2.44 -27.88
N ALA A 173 -9.55 2.91 -28.92
CA ALA A 173 -10.82 2.31 -29.33
C ALA A 173 -10.64 0.85 -29.77
N GLU A 174 -9.61 0.56 -30.57
CA GLU A 174 -9.29 -0.79 -31.03
C GLU A 174 -8.89 -1.74 -29.88
N THR A 175 -8.15 -1.23 -28.90
CA THR A 175 -7.63 -2.03 -27.77
C THR A 175 -8.51 -2.01 -26.53
N PHE A 176 -9.63 -1.29 -26.53
CA PHE A 176 -10.49 -1.06 -25.36
C PHE A 176 -10.86 -2.37 -24.63
N TRP A 177 -11.41 -3.36 -25.36
CA TRP A 177 -11.83 -4.63 -24.78
C TRP A 177 -10.64 -5.48 -24.28
N ILE A 178 -9.50 -5.36 -24.93
CA ILE A 178 -8.26 -6.03 -24.49
C ILE A 178 -7.80 -5.44 -23.16
N ILE A 179 -7.85 -4.11 -23.02
CA ILE A 179 -7.50 -3.42 -21.76
C ILE A 179 -8.45 -3.81 -20.63
N VAL A 180 -9.77 -3.87 -20.91
CA VAL A 180 -10.77 -4.32 -19.92
C VAL A 180 -10.47 -5.76 -19.46
N ALA A 181 -10.35 -6.68 -20.41
CA ALA A 181 -10.10 -8.09 -20.12
C ALA A 181 -8.78 -8.28 -19.36
N PHE A 182 -7.72 -7.60 -19.78
CA PHE A 182 -6.42 -7.64 -19.12
C PHE A 182 -6.50 -7.19 -17.66
N ASN A 183 -7.11 -6.03 -17.38
CA ASN A 183 -7.15 -5.49 -16.03
C ASN A 183 -8.05 -6.34 -15.11
N LEU A 184 -9.16 -6.89 -15.61
CA LEU A 184 -9.98 -7.83 -14.86
C LEU A 184 -9.21 -9.11 -14.51
N ILE A 185 -8.49 -9.70 -15.47
CA ILE A 185 -7.65 -10.89 -15.25
C ILE A 185 -6.56 -10.57 -14.24
N LYS A 186 -5.84 -9.46 -14.42
CA LYS A 186 -4.76 -9.02 -13.54
C LYS A 186 -5.25 -8.84 -12.10
N THR A 187 -6.30 -8.07 -11.89
CA THR A 187 -6.84 -7.79 -10.56
C THR A 187 -7.46 -9.02 -9.89
N ALA A 188 -8.11 -9.89 -10.67
CA ALA A 188 -8.62 -11.17 -10.17
C ALA A 188 -7.48 -12.11 -9.75
N ALA A 189 -6.44 -12.25 -10.56
CA ALA A 189 -5.26 -13.06 -10.23
C ALA A 189 -4.56 -12.55 -8.97
N VAL A 190 -4.34 -11.23 -8.88
CA VAL A 190 -3.77 -10.58 -7.68
C VAL A 190 -4.65 -10.83 -6.45
N SER A 191 -5.98 -10.70 -6.58
CA SER A 191 -6.92 -10.96 -5.49
C SER A 191 -6.84 -12.40 -4.98
N ILE A 192 -6.89 -13.39 -5.89
CA ILE A 192 -6.82 -14.81 -5.54
C ILE A 192 -5.51 -15.14 -4.85
N LEU A 193 -4.38 -14.74 -5.44
CA LEU A 193 -3.06 -15.00 -4.87
C LEU A 193 -2.89 -14.32 -3.51
N THR A 194 -3.38 -13.08 -3.36
CA THR A 194 -3.33 -12.38 -2.09
C THR A 194 -4.15 -13.09 -1.02
N LEU A 195 -5.36 -13.58 -1.33
CA LEU A 195 -6.18 -14.33 -0.38
C LEU A 195 -5.53 -15.65 0.05
N LEU A 196 -4.88 -16.36 -0.88
CA LEU A 196 -4.14 -17.59 -0.58
C LEU A 196 -2.94 -17.32 0.34
N LEU A 197 -2.15 -16.30 0.03
CA LEU A 197 -0.99 -15.90 0.83
C LEU A 197 -1.41 -15.31 2.18
N TYR A 198 -2.47 -14.49 2.21
CA TYR A 198 -3.00 -13.91 3.43
C TYR A 198 -3.42 -14.98 4.44
N LYS A 199 -4.06 -16.04 4.00
CA LYS A 199 -4.44 -17.16 4.90
C LYS A 199 -3.23 -17.79 5.57
N ARG A 200 -2.14 -18.01 4.82
CA ARG A 200 -0.86 -18.52 5.38
C ARG A 200 -0.18 -17.51 6.29
N LEU A 201 -0.10 -16.25 5.86
CA LEU A 201 0.56 -15.17 6.61
C LEU A 201 -0.19 -14.83 7.90
N SER A 202 -1.53 -14.79 7.87
CA SER A 202 -2.36 -14.57 9.06
C SER A 202 -2.15 -15.64 10.12
N ASN A 203 -2.01 -16.90 9.73
CA ASN A 203 -1.73 -18.00 10.66
C ASN A 203 -0.32 -17.87 11.28
N PHE A 204 0.66 -17.44 10.50
CA PHE A 204 2.01 -17.18 10.96
C PHE A 204 2.11 -16.00 11.92
N LEU A 205 1.38 -14.93 11.64
CA LEU A 205 1.35 -13.72 12.48
C LEU A 205 0.56 -13.90 13.78
N LYS A 206 -0.48 -14.74 13.77
CA LYS A 206 -1.24 -15.09 15.00
C LYS A 206 -0.42 -15.93 15.97
N GLY A 207 0.53 -16.70 15.49
CA GLY A 207 1.47 -17.48 16.30
C GLY A 207 2.57 -16.65 16.96
N LYS A 208 2.83 -15.45 16.48
CA LYS A 208 3.74 -14.47 17.09
C LYS A 208 2.92 -13.24 17.44
N LYS A 209 2.59 -13.06 18.74
CA LYS A 209 2.08 -11.78 19.25
C LYS A 209 3.11 -10.68 18.89
N ILE A 210 2.81 -9.90 17.87
CA ILE A 210 3.59 -8.74 17.45
C ILE A 210 3.08 -7.52 18.23
#